data_99185522a9e97b772cb04928e92fb07a
#
_entry.id   99185522a9e97b772cb04928e92fb07a
#
_cell.length_a   1.000
_cell.length_b   1.000
_cell.length_c   1.000
_cell.angle_alpha   90.00
_cell.angle_beta   90.00
_cell.angle_gamma   90.00
#
_symmetry.space_group_name_H-M   'P 1'
#
loop_
_entity.id
_entity.type
_entity.pdbx_description
1 polymer ?
#
loop_
_entity_poly.entity_id
_entity_poly.type
_entity_poly.pdbx_seq_one_letter_code
_entity_poly.pdbx_strand_id
1 'polypeptide(L)'
;NRGRRRTTGSTGGSTGPATSPTGGSTGGSSYGRTGRHDLILRLATVEDLSDLYMMLLVMHSGTVDGTSPVKSEKLTSVISDALHRGIVIVAEVDGKIVGSIGGMETSDWWSDKLYLADLWFFVYKEHRKSRAALTLVKSFLEIGRDANIKVKLGHIYSGDIDRKDNFYERLGMSKVGSLYMES
;
A
#
# COMPACT_ATOMS: atom_id res chain seq x y z
N ASN A 1 -2.78 -57.54 -16.78
CA ASN A 1 -2.14 -58.75 -16.22
C ASN A 1 -1.64 -58.46 -14.83
N ARG A 2 -2.36 -59.04 -13.91
CA ARG A 2 -1.91 -59.89 -12.75
C ARG A 2 -0.91 -59.17 -11.81
N GLY A 3 -1.11 -59.09 -10.52
CA GLY A 3 -1.91 -59.89 -9.58
C GLY A 3 -1.39 -59.62 -8.19
N ARG A 4 -2.31 -59.51 -7.29
CA ARG A 4 -2.49 -60.06 -5.95
C ARG A 4 -1.22 -60.50 -5.14
N ARG A 5 -1.08 -60.08 -3.88
CA ARG A 5 -1.48 -60.84 -2.67
C ARG A 5 -1.18 -60.09 -1.39
N ARG A 6 -2.12 -60.09 -0.52
CA ARG A 6 -2.35 -60.18 0.91
C ARG A 6 -1.38 -61.06 1.69
N THR A 7 -1.14 -60.63 2.99
CA THR A 7 -1.26 -61.43 4.23
C THR A 7 -0.97 -60.44 5.40
N THR A 8 -1.82 -60.14 6.36
CA THR A 8 -2.41 -60.76 7.54
C THR A 8 -1.44 -61.21 8.63
N GLY A 9 -1.73 -60.78 9.87
CA GLY A 9 -1.25 -61.33 11.13
C GLY A 9 -0.85 -60.25 12.10
N SER A 10 -1.57 -59.88 13.08
CA SER A 10 -2.23 -60.43 14.25
C SER A 10 -1.38 -60.43 15.53
N THR A 11 -1.94 -59.73 16.53
CA THR A 11 -2.05 -60.01 17.99
C THR A 11 -0.91 -59.79 18.94
N GLY A 12 -1.30 -59.18 20.09
CA GLY A 12 -0.73 -59.31 21.44
C GLY A 12 -0.34 -57.96 22.03
N GLY A 13 -0.97 -57.34 22.95
CA GLY A 13 -1.65 -57.60 24.18
C GLY A 13 -0.67 -57.55 25.38
N SER A 14 -0.68 -56.52 26.22
CA SER A 14 -0.59 -56.66 27.68
C SER A 14 -0.56 -55.31 28.44
N THR A 15 -1.34 -55.27 29.42
CA THR A 15 -1.74 -54.36 30.50
C THR A 15 -0.64 -53.79 31.41
N GLY A 16 -0.78 -52.53 31.81
CA GLY A 16 -0.76 -51.85 33.11
C GLY A 16 0.62 -51.55 33.78
N PRO A 17 0.64 -50.82 34.92
CA PRO A 17 -0.19 -49.68 35.32
C PRO A 17 0.57 -48.37 35.65
N ALA A 18 -0.15 -47.37 36.11
CA ALA A 18 0.18 -46.02 36.50
C ALA A 18 1.36 -45.85 37.48
N THR A 19 2.13 -44.78 37.29
CA THR A 19 2.67 -43.94 38.37
C THR A 19 2.89 -42.50 37.87
N SER A 20 2.23 -41.55 38.49
CA SER A 20 2.63 -40.14 38.46
C SER A 20 3.79 -39.94 39.43
N PRO A 21 4.71 -39.00 39.14
CA PRO A 21 4.91 -37.89 40.05
C PRO A 21 5.13 -36.52 39.39
N THR A 22 4.45 -35.56 39.96
CA THR A 22 4.89 -34.23 40.41
C THR A 22 6.10 -33.54 39.73
N GLY A 23 5.84 -32.32 39.28
CA GLY A 23 6.71 -31.17 39.50
C GLY A 23 7.76 -30.91 38.44
N GLY A 24 7.51 -29.91 37.65
CA GLY A 24 8.47 -29.28 36.76
C GLY A 24 7.94 -28.01 36.19
N SER A 25 8.06 -26.92 36.96
CA SER A 25 7.93 -25.56 36.47
C SER A 25 8.97 -25.36 35.37
N THR A 26 8.52 -25.33 34.12
CA THR A 26 9.34 -24.84 33.03
C THR A 26 8.73 -23.51 32.58
N GLY A 27 9.48 -22.43 32.87
CA GLY A 27 9.23 -21.11 32.38
C GLY A 27 9.00 -21.12 30.87
N GLY A 28 7.77 -20.86 30.48
CA GLY A 28 7.44 -20.56 29.10
C GLY A 28 8.14 -19.27 28.73
N SER A 29 9.25 -19.41 28.02
CA SER A 29 9.83 -18.32 27.26
C SER A 29 8.78 -17.90 26.22
N SER A 30 8.02 -16.88 26.57
CA SER A 30 7.23 -16.14 25.59
C SER A 30 8.23 -15.46 24.67
N TYR A 31 8.62 -16.14 23.60
CA TYR A 31 9.19 -15.48 22.46
C TYR A 31 8.14 -14.47 22.01
N GLY A 32 8.42 -13.21 22.33
CA GLY A 32 7.62 -12.09 21.89
C GLY A 32 7.44 -12.21 20.38
N ARG A 33 6.23 -12.48 19.98
CA ARG A 33 5.77 -12.30 18.61
C ARG A 33 6.06 -10.83 18.32
N THR A 34 7.14 -10.55 17.60
CA THR A 34 7.39 -9.22 17.03
C THR A 34 6.13 -8.88 16.26
N GLY A 35 5.36 -7.93 16.80
CA GLY A 35 4.08 -7.54 16.27
C GLY A 35 4.24 -7.24 14.79
N ARG A 36 3.61 -8.02 13.93
CA ARG A 36 3.34 -7.61 12.57
C ARG A 36 2.41 -6.41 12.72
N HIS A 37 2.96 -5.23 12.50
CA HIS A 37 2.15 -4.05 12.32
C HIS A 37 1.31 -4.27 11.06
N ASP A 38 0.03 -4.54 11.24
CA ASP A 38 -0.85 -4.84 10.12
C ASP A 38 -1.07 -3.56 9.30
N LEU A 39 -0.72 -3.64 8.02
CA LEU A 39 -0.99 -2.59 7.06
C LEU A 39 -2.45 -2.68 6.63
N ILE A 40 -3.21 -1.65 6.91
CA ILE A 40 -4.62 -1.51 6.53
C ILE A 40 -4.72 -0.49 5.39
N LEU A 41 -5.47 -0.83 4.34
CA LEU A 41 -5.87 0.12 3.32
C LEU A 41 -7.34 0.45 3.50
N ARG A 42 -7.67 1.74 3.39
CA ARG A 42 -9.05 2.22 3.38
C ARG A 42 -9.20 3.47 2.54
N LEU A 43 -10.42 3.76 2.15
CA LEU A 43 -10.73 5.09 1.62
C LEU A 43 -10.55 6.12 2.73
N ALA A 44 -10.02 7.27 2.35
CA ALA A 44 -9.91 8.40 3.27
C ALA A 44 -11.28 9.07 3.46
N THR A 45 -11.44 9.68 4.61
CA THR A 45 -12.63 10.45 4.98
C THR A 45 -12.26 11.91 5.28
N VAL A 46 -13.23 12.75 5.54
CA VAL A 46 -12.99 14.18 5.87
C VAL A 46 -12.20 14.33 7.18
N GLU A 47 -12.27 13.37 8.08
CA GLU A 47 -11.50 13.34 9.32
C GLU A 47 -10.00 13.21 9.07
N ASP A 48 -9.59 12.63 7.93
CA ASP A 48 -8.19 12.48 7.55
C ASP A 48 -7.56 13.75 6.97
N LEU A 49 -8.32 14.82 6.75
CA LEU A 49 -7.87 16.03 6.09
C LEU A 49 -6.60 16.61 6.73
N SER A 50 -6.55 16.65 8.06
CA SER A 50 -5.39 17.18 8.79
C SER A 50 -4.14 16.32 8.57
N ASP A 51 -4.26 15.01 8.65
CA ASP A 51 -3.14 14.08 8.47
C ASP A 51 -2.66 14.10 7.00
N LEU A 52 -3.58 14.14 6.04
CA LEU A 52 -3.27 14.30 4.62
C LEU A 52 -2.56 15.64 4.35
N TYR A 53 -3.03 16.72 4.96
CA TYR A 53 -2.40 18.03 4.85
C TYR A 53 -0.94 17.99 5.31
N MET A 54 -0.68 17.46 6.50
CA MET A 54 0.67 17.32 7.04
C MET A 54 1.55 16.41 6.18
N MET A 55 1.00 15.30 5.70
CA MET A 55 1.69 14.39 4.79
C MET A 55 2.10 15.07 3.49
N LEU A 56 1.22 15.87 2.88
CA LEU A 56 1.49 16.55 1.62
C LEU A 56 2.49 17.70 1.78
N LEU A 57 2.58 18.34 2.95
CA LEU A 57 3.67 19.27 3.26
C LEU A 57 5.03 18.56 3.26
N VAL A 58 5.11 17.38 3.89
CA VAL A 58 6.33 16.56 3.87
C VAL A 58 6.65 16.08 2.46
N MET A 59 5.63 15.68 1.70
CA MET A 59 5.79 15.33 0.29
C MET A 59 6.37 16.48 -0.51
N HIS A 60 5.79 17.67 -0.40
CA HIS A 60 6.21 18.86 -1.14
C HIS A 60 7.69 19.19 -0.93
N SER A 61 8.17 19.11 0.31
CA SER A 61 9.58 19.37 0.62
C SER A 61 10.56 18.43 -0.07
N GLY A 62 10.11 17.29 -0.56
CA GLY A 62 10.90 16.30 -1.32
C GLY A 62 10.74 16.40 -2.84
N THR A 63 9.95 17.35 -3.35
CA THR A 63 9.80 17.58 -4.80
C THR A 63 10.96 18.41 -5.35
N VAL A 64 11.06 18.51 -6.67
CA VAL A 64 12.05 19.36 -7.35
C VAL A 64 11.85 20.84 -7.04
N ASP A 65 10.61 21.25 -6.69
CA ASP A 65 10.23 22.62 -6.32
C ASP A 65 9.89 22.74 -4.82
N GLY A 66 10.48 21.90 -3.98
CA GLY A 66 10.17 21.77 -2.56
C GLY A 66 10.48 23.00 -1.71
N THR A 67 11.13 24.01 -2.27
CA THR A 67 11.41 25.32 -1.62
C THR A 67 10.33 26.36 -1.86
N SER A 68 9.43 26.15 -2.83
CA SER A 68 8.32 27.06 -3.11
C SER A 68 7.34 27.12 -1.94
N PRO A 69 6.81 28.31 -1.59
CA PRO A 69 5.89 28.44 -0.48
C PRO A 69 4.55 27.76 -0.78
N VAL A 70 4.10 26.90 0.15
CA VAL A 70 2.78 26.26 0.05
C VAL A 70 1.69 27.24 0.50
N LYS A 71 0.68 27.45 -0.35
CA LYS A 71 -0.55 28.18 0.02
C LYS A 71 -1.50 27.22 0.72
N SER A 72 -1.69 27.38 2.02
CA SER A 72 -2.50 26.49 2.87
C SER A 72 -3.93 26.34 2.36
N GLU A 73 -4.57 27.41 1.96
CA GLU A 73 -5.96 27.40 1.43
C GLU A 73 -6.06 26.56 0.15
N LYS A 74 -5.09 26.72 -0.77
CA LYS A 74 -5.04 25.94 -2.01
C LYS A 74 -4.85 24.46 -1.74
N LEU A 75 -3.91 24.11 -0.85
CA LEU A 75 -3.64 22.71 -0.49
C LEU A 75 -4.87 22.08 0.19
N THR A 76 -5.49 22.78 1.13
CA THR A 76 -6.70 22.31 1.81
C THR A 76 -7.84 22.12 0.80
N SER A 77 -8.04 23.05 -0.14
CA SER A 77 -9.06 22.92 -1.18
C SER A 77 -8.82 21.70 -2.06
N VAL A 78 -7.58 21.45 -2.50
CA VAL A 78 -7.26 20.28 -3.33
C VAL A 78 -7.54 18.97 -2.59
N ILE A 79 -7.16 18.88 -1.31
CA ILE A 79 -7.44 17.68 -0.51
C ILE A 79 -8.95 17.50 -0.33
N SER A 80 -9.67 18.56 0.03
CA SER A 80 -11.12 18.53 0.21
C SER A 80 -11.85 18.12 -1.07
N ASP A 81 -11.45 18.68 -2.20
CA ASP A 81 -12.02 18.32 -3.51
C ASP A 81 -11.79 16.84 -3.85
N ALA A 82 -10.57 16.34 -3.58
CA ALA A 82 -10.26 14.95 -3.82
C ALA A 82 -11.05 14.01 -2.89
N LEU A 83 -11.25 14.38 -1.62
CA LEU A 83 -12.07 13.62 -0.67
C LEU A 83 -13.55 13.56 -1.06
N HIS A 84 -14.09 14.64 -1.65
CA HIS A 84 -15.51 14.70 -1.99
C HIS A 84 -15.84 14.19 -3.40
N ARG A 85 -14.95 14.37 -4.35
CA ARG A 85 -15.22 14.15 -5.79
C ARG A 85 -14.22 13.21 -6.46
N GLY A 86 -13.15 12.87 -5.77
CA GLY A 86 -12.10 12.01 -6.27
C GLY A 86 -12.03 10.68 -5.51
N ILE A 87 -10.87 10.09 -5.57
CA ILE A 87 -10.54 8.84 -4.90
C ILE A 87 -9.28 9.08 -4.08
N VAL A 88 -9.39 8.92 -2.78
CA VAL A 88 -8.25 9.00 -1.86
C VAL A 88 -8.17 7.72 -1.05
N ILE A 89 -7.04 7.03 -1.17
CA ILE A 89 -6.74 5.82 -0.40
C ILE A 89 -5.62 6.14 0.57
N VAL A 90 -5.78 5.71 1.81
CA VAL A 90 -4.74 5.78 2.84
C VAL A 90 -4.27 4.40 3.22
N ALA A 91 -2.98 4.31 3.49
CA ALA A 91 -2.33 3.15 4.11
C ALA A 91 -2.07 3.49 5.57
N GLU A 92 -2.54 2.64 6.47
CA GLU A 92 -2.50 2.84 7.91
C GLU A 92 -1.74 1.71 8.58
N VAL A 93 -0.94 2.06 9.58
CA VAL A 93 -0.23 1.14 10.46
C VAL A 93 -0.40 1.63 11.89
N ASP A 94 -0.88 0.78 12.78
CA ASP A 94 -1.12 1.11 14.20
C ASP A 94 -1.95 2.38 14.39
N GLY A 95 -2.99 2.57 13.58
CA GLY A 95 -3.88 3.74 13.65
C GLY A 95 -3.27 5.04 13.12
N LYS A 96 -2.13 4.99 12.41
CA LYS A 96 -1.49 6.15 11.81
C LYS A 96 -1.39 6.02 10.30
N ILE A 97 -1.71 7.07 9.59
CA ILE A 97 -1.54 7.13 8.13
C ILE A 97 -0.04 7.18 7.81
N VAL A 98 0.43 6.17 7.09
CA VAL A 98 1.84 6.03 6.68
C VAL A 98 2.07 6.31 5.21
N GLY A 99 1.02 6.42 4.43
CA GLY A 99 1.05 6.76 3.02
C GLY A 99 -0.34 6.99 2.46
N SER A 100 -0.41 7.66 1.31
CA SER A 100 -1.65 7.93 0.60
C SER A 100 -1.42 8.07 -0.89
N ILE A 101 -2.47 7.74 -1.66
CA ILE A 101 -2.62 8.07 -3.06
C ILE A 101 -3.98 8.75 -3.24
N GLY A 102 -3.97 9.91 -3.87
CA GLY A 102 -5.19 10.64 -4.19
C GLY A 102 -5.24 10.96 -5.67
N GLY A 103 -6.42 10.90 -6.27
CA GLY A 103 -6.62 11.18 -7.67
C GLY A 103 -8.02 11.58 -8.01
N MET A 104 -8.19 12.08 -9.24
CA MET A 104 -9.48 12.51 -9.78
C MET A 104 -9.64 12.06 -11.23
N GLU A 105 -10.88 11.87 -11.64
CA GLU A 105 -11.20 11.71 -13.05
C GLU A 105 -11.00 13.04 -13.79
N THR A 106 -10.36 12.96 -14.93
CA THR A 106 -10.10 14.10 -15.80
C THR A 106 -10.00 13.64 -17.26
N SER A 107 -9.90 14.57 -18.18
CA SER A 107 -9.68 14.31 -19.60
C SER A 107 -8.55 15.17 -20.14
N ASP A 108 -7.95 14.75 -21.26
CA ASP A 108 -7.02 15.60 -21.99
C ASP A 108 -7.78 16.70 -22.73
N TRP A 109 -7.15 17.85 -22.98
CA TRP A 109 -7.78 19.01 -23.60
C TRP A 109 -8.28 18.77 -25.06
N TRP A 110 -7.86 17.66 -25.67
CA TRP A 110 -8.27 17.26 -27.03
C TRP A 110 -9.28 16.10 -27.07
N SER A 111 -9.75 15.59 -25.92
CA SER A 111 -10.59 14.41 -25.87
C SER A 111 -11.48 14.40 -24.63
N ASP A 112 -12.73 14.03 -24.78
CA ASP A 112 -13.67 13.81 -23.67
C ASP A 112 -13.44 12.44 -22.97
N LYS A 113 -12.47 11.66 -23.44
CA LYS A 113 -12.18 10.38 -22.85
C LYS A 113 -11.58 10.55 -21.46
N LEU A 114 -12.32 10.09 -20.45
CA LEU A 114 -11.89 10.15 -19.07
C LEU A 114 -10.77 9.19 -18.75
N TYR A 115 -9.93 9.58 -17.83
CA TYR A 115 -8.96 8.76 -17.15
C TYR A 115 -8.83 9.20 -15.68
N LEU A 116 -8.38 8.29 -14.83
CA LEU A 116 -8.06 8.59 -13.43
C LEU A 116 -6.60 9.04 -13.36
N ALA A 117 -6.36 10.29 -12.96
CA ALA A 117 -5.04 10.86 -12.75
C ALA A 117 -4.75 10.96 -11.26
N ASP A 118 -3.51 10.67 -10.85
CA ASP A 118 -3.08 10.97 -9.50
C ASP A 118 -2.88 12.49 -9.30
N LEU A 119 -3.25 12.97 -8.13
CA LEU A 119 -2.91 14.29 -7.62
C LEU A 119 -1.67 14.22 -6.72
N TRP A 120 -1.55 13.12 -5.99
CA TRP A 120 -0.39 12.78 -5.18
C TRP A 120 -0.29 11.28 -4.98
N PHE A 121 0.94 10.84 -4.77
CA PHE A 121 1.28 9.52 -4.25
C PHE A 121 2.49 9.66 -3.33
N PHE A 122 2.31 9.33 -2.07
CA PHE A 122 3.38 9.44 -1.09
C PHE A 122 3.32 8.34 -0.02
N VAL A 123 4.50 7.90 0.41
CA VAL A 123 4.70 7.03 1.57
C VAL A 123 5.86 7.61 2.37
N TYR A 124 5.68 7.75 3.67
CA TYR A 124 6.72 8.21 4.57
C TYR A 124 7.98 7.35 4.45
N LYS A 125 9.16 7.97 4.57
CA LYS A 125 10.46 7.36 4.29
C LYS A 125 10.70 6.07 5.07
N GLU A 126 10.31 6.05 6.34
CA GLU A 126 10.43 4.91 7.25
C GLU A 126 9.57 3.71 6.83
N HIS A 127 8.50 3.95 6.07
CA HIS A 127 7.57 2.93 5.58
C HIS A 127 7.79 2.53 4.12
N ARG A 128 8.75 3.13 3.40
CA ARG A 128 9.01 2.84 1.96
C ARG A 128 9.50 1.42 1.68
N LYS A 129 10.03 0.73 2.70
CA LYS A 129 10.45 -0.68 2.59
C LYS A 129 9.30 -1.65 2.89
N SER A 130 8.15 -1.15 3.32
CA SER A 130 6.94 -1.96 3.55
C SER A 130 6.19 -2.21 2.24
N ARG A 131 5.06 -2.89 2.35
CA ARG A 131 4.15 -3.10 1.21
C ARG A 131 3.27 -1.88 0.88
N ALA A 132 3.30 -0.82 1.69
CA ALA A 132 2.38 0.31 1.58
C ALA A 132 2.35 0.92 0.17
N ALA A 133 3.52 1.23 -0.40
CA ALA A 133 3.60 1.79 -1.75
C ALA A 133 2.98 0.87 -2.81
N LEU A 134 3.31 -0.41 -2.76
CA LEU A 134 2.83 -1.40 -3.71
C LEU A 134 1.31 -1.59 -3.62
N THR A 135 0.78 -1.69 -2.40
CA THR A 135 -0.66 -1.93 -2.20
C THR A 135 -1.48 -0.70 -2.54
N LEU A 136 -1.04 0.52 -2.19
CA LEU A 136 -1.70 1.77 -2.58
C LEU A 136 -1.86 1.88 -4.10
N VAL A 137 -0.77 1.71 -4.85
CA VAL A 137 -0.83 1.83 -6.32
C VAL A 137 -1.66 0.71 -6.92
N LYS A 138 -1.54 -0.53 -6.44
CA LYS A 138 -2.37 -1.64 -6.93
C LYS A 138 -3.85 -1.37 -6.73
N SER A 139 -4.27 -0.94 -5.54
CA SER A 139 -5.68 -0.63 -5.27
C SER A 139 -6.18 0.53 -6.13
N PHE A 140 -5.35 1.55 -6.37
CA PHE A 140 -5.70 2.65 -7.26
C PHE A 140 -5.89 2.19 -8.71
N LEU A 141 -5.01 1.30 -9.21
CA LEU A 141 -5.13 0.69 -10.53
C LEU A 141 -6.36 -0.23 -10.63
N GLU A 142 -6.72 -0.93 -9.56
CA GLU A 142 -7.92 -1.78 -9.49
C GLU A 142 -9.19 -0.95 -9.62
N ILE A 143 -9.28 0.18 -8.93
CA ILE A 143 -10.41 1.11 -9.06
C ILE A 143 -10.57 1.59 -10.50
N GLY A 144 -9.48 1.97 -11.18
CA GLY A 144 -9.54 2.36 -12.59
C GLY A 144 -10.03 1.23 -13.49
N ARG A 145 -9.58 0.00 -13.24
CA ARG A 145 -10.05 -1.19 -14.00
C ARG A 145 -11.52 -1.47 -13.78
N ASP A 146 -11.98 -1.42 -12.53
CA ASP A 146 -13.38 -1.66 -12.17
C ASP A 146 -14.31 -0.61 -12.78
N ALA A 147 -13.85 0.64 -12.87
CA ALA A 147 -14.55 1.73 -13.56
C ALA A 147 -14.37 1.69 -15.08
N ASN A 148 -13.58 0.77 -15.63
CA ASN A 148 -13.23 0.69 -17.05
C ASN A 148 -12.61 1.99 -17.61
N ILE A 149 -11.81 2.69 -16.79
CA ILE A 149 -11.06 3.89 -17.17
C ILE A 149 -9.56 3.65 -17.02
N LYS A 150 -8.77 4.31 -17.87
CA LYS A 150 -7.30 4.25 -17.76
C LYS A 150 -6.82 5.04 -16.55
N VAL A 151 -5.72 4.58 -15.96
CA VAL A 151 -5.02 5.29 -14.89
C VAL A 151 -3.75 5.91 -15.45
N LYS A 152 -3.52 7.20 -15.18
CA LYS A 152 -2.27 7.89 -15.44
C LYS A 152 -1.65 8.30 -14.11
N LEU A 153 -0.40 7.91 -13.86
CA LEU A 153 0.36 8.27 -12.67
C LEU A 153 1.58 9.09 -13.06
N GLY A 154 1.83 10.16 -12.30
CA GLY A 154 2.99 11.01 -12.47
C GLY A 154 3.93 10.97 -11.26
N HIS A 155 5.19 11.34 -11.45
CA HIS A 155 6.09 11.58 -10.33
C HIS A 155 7.04 12.74 -10.64
N ILE A 156 7.07 13.71 -9.73
CA ILE A 156 7.86 14.94 -9.82
C ILE A 156 8.89 15.05 -8.70
N TYR A 157 9.23 13.91 -8.08
CA TYR A 157 10.19 13.90 -6.99
C TYR A 157 11.63 13.86 -7.50
N SER A 158 12.52 14.50 -6.76
CA SER A 158 13.96 14.27 -6.88
C SER A 158 14.34 12.83 -6.55
N GLY A 159 15.51 12.38 -7.01
CA GLY A 159 16.07 11.08 -6.66
C GLY A 159 16.06 10.08 -7.82
N ASP A 160 16.18 8.83 -7.49
CA ASP A 160 16.40 7.72 -8.45
C ASP A 160 15.16 7.50 -9.35
N ILE A 161 15.19 8.11 -10.54
CA ILE A 161 14.11 8.03 -11.54
C ILE A 161 13.97 6.61 -12.05
N ASP A 162 15.09 5.94 -12.35
CA ASP A 162 15.09 4.58 -12.91
C ASP A 162 14.43 3.59 -11.95
N ARG A 163 14.67 3.75 -10.65
CA ARG A 163 14.00 2.92 -9.63
C ARG A 163 12.50 3.14 -9.60
N LYS A 164 12.03 4.37 -9.83
CA LYS A 164 10.59 4.69 -9.87
C LYS A 164 9.97 4.15 -11.15
N ASP A 165 10.62 4.33 -12.30
CA ASP A 165 10.18 3.78 -13.57
C ASP A 165 10.05 2.25 -13.46
N ASN A 166 11.07 1.56 -12.97
CA ASN A 166 11.04 0.11 -12.71
C ASN A 166 9.91 -0.32 -11.77
N PHE A 167 9.54 0.51 -10.79
CA PHE A 167 8.43 0.22 -9.88
C PHE A 167 7.10 0.22 -10.63
N TYR A 168 6.83 1.22 -11.47
CA TYR A 168 5.60 1.31 -12.26
C TYR A 168 5.54 0.25 -13.36
N GLU A 169 6.65 -0.04 -14.04
CA GLU A 169 6.73 -1.08 -15.07
C GLU A 169 6.41 -2.47 -14.51
N ARG A 170 6.88 -2.81 -13.30
CA ARG A 170 6.52 -4.05 -12.60
C ARG A 170 5.04 -4.15 -12.25
N LEU A 171 4.32 -3.04 -12.23
CA LEU A 171 2.87 -2.98 -12.04
C LEU A 171 2.10 -3.04 -13.36
N GLY A 172 2.79 -3.24 -14.49
CA GLY A 172 2.21 -3.34 -15.83
C GLY A 172 1.90 -1.99 -16.46
N MET A 173 2.51 -0.91 -15.95
CA MET A 173 2.40 0.43 -16.55
C MET A 173 3.53 0.66 -17.54
N SER A 174 3.29 1.48 -18.55
CA SER A 174 4.29 1.90 -19.52
C SER A 174 4.56 3.39 -19.41
N LYS A 175 5.81 3.79 -19.47
CA LYS A 175 6.20 5.20 -19.54
C LYS A 175 5.72 5.81 -20.86
N VAL A 176 4.94 6.87 -20.79
CA VAL A 176 4.33 7.52 -21.97
C VAL A 176 4.84 8.94 -22.21
N GLY A 177 5.69 9.46 -21.33
CA GLY A 177 6.25 10.79 -21.48
C GLY A 177 7.22 11.17 -20.37
N SER A 178 7.71 12.39 -20.43
CA SER A 178 8.59 13.00 -19.43
C SER A 178 8.21 14.46 -19.24
N LEU A 179 8.41 14.98 -18.03
CA LEU A 179 8.26 16.39 -17.70
C LEU A 179 9.66 17.03 -17.65
N TYR A 180 9.78 18.20 -18.26
CA TYR A 180 10.99 19.01 -18.22
C TYR A 180 10.70 20.34 -17.57
N MET A 181 11.62 20.85 -16.78
CA MET A 181 11.53 22.12 -16.11
C MET A 181 12.80 22.92 -16.43
N GLU A 182 12.64 24.23 -16.65
CA GLU A 182 13.78 25.14 -16.80
C GLU A 182 14.60 25.18 -15.51
N SER A 183 15.91 25.16 -15.64
CA SER A 183 16.86 25.17 -14.51
C SER A 183 17.31 26.58 -14.13
#